data_bb900661c65964148d87fc5f231fd320
#
_entry.id   bb900661c65964148d87fc5f231fd320
#
_cell.length_a   1.000
_cell.length_b   1.000
_cell.length_c   1.000
_cell.angle_alpha   90.00
_cell.angle_beta   90.00
_cell.angle_gamma   90.00
#
_symmetry.space_group_name_H-M   'P 1'
#
loop_
_entity.id
_entity.type
_entity.pdbx_description
1 polymer ?
#
loop_
_entity_poly.entity_id
_entity_poly.type
_entity_poly.pdbx_seq_one_letter_code
_entity_poly.pdbx_strand_id
1 'polypeptide(L)'
;GVGVNELNEPVSLDVTILHKGEVVNPIAVKSSMYKVCGKCVTVHVDNTNIDIIVSNDHKSYQGQLQFEKAGIQNWKEYDCVVVKQGYIFPELKEGAKFYVMSLTDGPTPQNTAKIPFKLVMRPMYPIDNI
;
A
#
# COMPACT_ATOMS: atom_id res chain seq x y z
N GLY A 1 -8.09 -9.13 0.82
CA GLY A 1 -9.21 -9.04 1.72
C GLY A 1 -10.44 -8.46 1.06
N VAL A 2 -11.58 -8.69 1.64
CA VAL A 2 -12.82 -8.09 1.17
C VAL A 2 -12.94 -6.70 1.75
N GLY A 3 -12.79 -5.68 0.91
CA GLY A 3 -13.08 -4.29 1.27
C GLY A 3 -14.55 -3.96 1.11
N VAL A 4 -14.96 -2.79 1.59
CA VAL A 4 -16.32 -2.27 1.35
C VAL A 4 -16.49 -2.07 -0.16
N ASN A 5 -17.45 -2.75 -0.76
CA ASN A 5 -17.73 -2.78 -2.20
C ASN A 5 -16.67 -3.47 -3.08
N GLU A 6 -15.76 -4.25 -2.51
CA GLU A 6 -14.86 -5.10 -3.28
C GLU A 6 -15.42 -6.53 -3.35
N LEU A 7 -15.56 -7.05 -4.56
CA LEU A 7 -16.07 -8.40 -4.83
C LEU A 7 -14.95 -9.37 -5.19
N ASN A 8 -13.79 -9.19 -4.57
CA ASN A 8 -12.64 -10.06 -4.82
C ASN A 8 -12.73 -11.32 -3.95
N GLU A 9 -12.56 -12.46 -4.59
CA GLU A 9 -12.46 -13.73 -3.89
C GLU A 9 -11.21 -13.77 -3.02
N PRO A 10 -11.28 -14.37 -1.81
CA PRO A 10 -10.12 -14.54 -0.96
C PRO A 10 -9.10 -15.48 -1.60
N VAL A 11 -7.82 -15.21 -1.40
CA VAL A 11 -6.72 -16.07 -1.84
C VAL A 11 -6.20 -16.86 -0.65
N SER A 12 -6.12 -18.18 -0.78
CA SER A 12 -5.46 -19.05 0.20
C SER A 12 -3.99 -19.23 -0.19
N LEU A 13 -3.10 -19.02 0.76
CA LEU A 13 -1.65 -19.13 0.56
C LEU A 13 -1.05 -19.97 1.70
N ASP A 14 -0.12 -20.85 1.36
CA ASP A 14 0.77 -21.48 2.35
C ASP A 14 1.90 -20.50 2.63
N VAL A 15 2.13 -20.21 3.91
CA VAL A 15 3.07 -19.15 4.30
C VAL A 15 3.88 -19.52 5.54
N THR A 16 5.11 -19.07 5.57
CA THR A 16 5.98 -19.10 6.74
C THR A 16 6.01 -17.72 7.39
N ILE A 17 5.75 -17.64 8.70
CA ILE A 17 5.82 -16.37 9.44
C ILE A 17 7.28 -15.98 9.64
N LEU A 18 7.68 -14.83 9.09
CA LEU A 18 9.01 -14.26 9.25
C LEU A 18 9.10 -13.34 10.49
N HIS A 19 8.08 -12.50 10.70
CA HIS A 19 8.11 -11.52 11.78
C HIS A 19 6.70 -11.15 12.26
N LYS A 20 6.59 -10.83 13.55
CA LYS A 20 5.40 -10.22 14.17
C LYS A 20 5.80 -8.83 14.65
N GLY A 21 5.24 -7.80 14.05
CA GLY A 21 5.64 -6.42 14.24
C GLY A 21 4.50 -5.45 14.54
N GLU A 22 4.83 -4.19 14.42
CA GLU A 22 3.93 -3.08 14.70
C GLU A 22 3.71 -2.23 13.45
N VAL A 23 2.48 -1.77 13.27
CA VAL A 23 2.16 -0.70 12.33
C VAL A 23 2.41 0.63 13.02
N VAL A 24 3.29 1.45 12.47
CA VAL A 24 3.66 2.72 13.09
C VAL A 24 3.37 3.91 12.16
N ASN A 25 3.08 5.05 12.77
CA ASN A 25 2.96 6.33 12.08
C ASN A 25 4.12 7.23 12.53
N PRO A 26 5.05 7.61 11.62
CA PRO A 26 6.11 8.55 11.95
C PRO A 26 5.52 9.88 12.42
N ILE A 27 6.06 10.46 13.50
CA ILE A 27 5.61 11.75 14.04
C ILE A 27 6.30 12.91 13.33
N ALA A 28 7.50 12.69 12.79
CA ALA A 28 8.23 13.66 11.99
C ALA A 28 9.07 12.97 10.92
N VAL A 29 9.27 13.66 9.80
CA VAL A 29 9.89 13.14 8.57
C VAL A 29 11.33 12.63 8.74
N LYS A 30 12.05 13.03 9.80
CA LYS A 30 13.44 12.61 10.08
C LYS A 30 13.65 12.19 11.54
N SER A 31 12.59 11.77 12.21
CA SER A 31 12.64 11.42 13.63
C SER A 31 12.43 9.92 13.83
N SER A 32 13.15 9.35 14.76
CA SER A 32 12.85 8.01 15.29
C SER A 32 11.55 7.97 16.12
N MET A 33 10.90 9.12 16.30
CA MET A 33 9.63 9.21 17.04
C MET A 33 8.48 8.71 16.18
N TYR A 34 7.70 7.81 16.72
CA TYR A 34 6.53 7.24 16.05
C TYR A 34 5.42 6.92 17.05
N LYS A 35 4.22 6.80 16.52
CA LYS A 35 3.06 6.30 17.25
C LYS A 35 2.71 4.90 16.73
N VAL A 36 2.54 3.94 17.64
CA VAL A 36 2.01 2.63 17.28
C VAL A 36 0.52 2.77 16.98
N CYS A 37 0.11 2.30 15.80
CA CYS A 37 -1.26 2.36 15.31
C CYS A 37 -1.93 0.99 15.26
N GLY A 38 -1.14 -0.07 15.11
CA GLY A 38 -1.64 -1.43 14.99
C GLY A 38 -0.53 -2.46 15.04
N LYS A 39 -0.88 -3.68 14.62
CA LYS A 39 0.04 -4.82 14.54
C LYS A 39 0.12 -5.31 13.10
N CYS A 40 1.25 -5.90 12.74
CA CYS A 40 1.43 -6.56 11.46
C CYS A 40 2.13 -7.90 11.62
N VAL A 41 2.03 -8.71 10.58
CA VAL A 41 2.77 -9.96 10.43
C VAL A 41 3.41 -9.92 9.04
N THR A 42 4.70 -10.19 8.97
CA THR A 42 5.40 -10.41 7.71
C THR A 42 5.51 -11.90 7.49
N VAL A 43 5.06 -12.34 6.33
CA VAL A 43 5.05 -13.74 5.93
C VAL A 43 5.77 -13.92 4.61
N HIS A 44 6.45 -15.05 4.47
CA HIS A 44 6.98 -15.54 3.21
C HIS A 44 5.95 -16.47 2.56
N VAL A 45 5.66 -16.29 1.29
CA VAL A 45 4.79 -17.21 0.55
C VAL A 45 5.62 -18.39 0.09
N ASP A 46 5.29 -19.59 0.61
CA ASP A 46 6.09 -20.79 0.41
C ASP A 46 6.26 -21.12 -1.08
N ASN A 47 7.45 -21.58 -1.45
CA ASN A 47 7.86 -21.88 -2.83
C ASN A 47 7.86 -20.68 -3.80
N THR A 48 7.95 -19.46 -3.29
CA THR A 48 8.07 -18.23 -4.09
C THR A 48 9.18 -17.33 -3.54
N ASN A 49 9.44 -16.18 -4.18
CA ASN A 49 10.29 -15.10 -3.66
C ASN A 49 9.44 -13.91 -3.19
N ILE A 50 8.28 -14.17 -2.63
CA ILE A 50 7.31 -13.13 -2.25
C ILE A 50 7.17 -13.08 -0.73
N ASP A 51 7.42 -11.89 -0.18
CA ASP A 51 7.10 -11.56 1.20
C ASP A 51 5.91 -10.62 1.25
N ILE A 52 5.00 -10.86 2.18
CA ILE A 52 3.79 -10.05 2.34
C ILE A 52 3.71 -9.53 3.76
N ILE A 53 3.50 -8.21 3.90
CA ILE A 53 3.18 -7.60 5.19
C ILE A 53 1.65 -7.48 5.29
N VAL A 54 1.07 -8.17 6.24
CA VAL A 54 -0.36 -8.11 6.56
C VAL A 54 -0.55 -7.30 7.83
N SER A 55 -1.33 -6.23 7.78
CA SER A 55 -1.57 -5.34 8.91
C SER A 55 -3.05 -5.26 9.28
N ASN A 56 -3.33 -4.99 10.55
CA ASN A 56 -4.68 -4.74 11.05
C ASN A 56 -5.05 -3.25 11.06
N ASP A 57 -4.21 -2.40 10.48
CA ASP A 57 -4.46 -0.98 10.26
C ASP A 57 -4.24 -0.65 8.77
N HIS A 58 -4.93 0.36 8.28
CA HIS A 58 -4.91 0.79 6.88
C HIS A 58 -3.83 1.83 6.57
N LYS A 59 -2.87 2.05 7.47
CA LYS A 59 -1.74 2.95 7.22
C LYS A 59 -0.85 2.43 6.10
N SER A 60 -0.54 3.29 5.15
CA SER A 60 0.42 2.99 4.09
C SER A 60 1.84 3.05 4.62
N TYR A 61 2.71 2.23 4.03
CA TYR A 61 4.15 2.26 4.29
C TYR A 61 4.79 3.42 3.54
N GLN A 62 5.46 4.33 4.24
CA GLN A 62 5.97 5.59 3.73
C GLN A 62 7.49 5.65 3.66
N GLY A 63 8.17 4.80 4.43
CA GLY A 63 9.62 4.79 4.52
C GLY A 63 10.17 3.66 5.38
N GLN A 64 11.50 3.65 5.51
CA GLN A 64 12.31 2.60 6.13
C GLN A 64 11.86 2.22 7.54
N LEU A 65 11.54 3.21 8.39
CA LEU A 65 11.11 2.97 9.77
C LEU A 65 9.92 1.98 9.86
N GLN A 66 8.94 2.13 8.98
CA GLN A 66 7.76 1.27 9.00
C GLN A 66 8.09 -0.14 8.53
N PHE A 67 8.97 -0.29 7.53
CA PHE A 67 9.46 -1.58 7.08
C PHE A 67 10.27 -2.29 8.17
N GLU A 68 11.15 -1.58 8.88
CA GLU A 68 11.91 -2.12 10.02
C GLU A 68 10.99 -2.64 11.12
N LYS A 69 9.93 -1.89 11.46
CA LYS A 69 8.93 -2.32 12.47
C LYS A 69 8.11 -3.53 12.02
N ALA A 70 8.03 -3.76 10.72
CA ALA A 70 7.46 -4.98 10.13
C ALA A 70 8.50 -6.11 9.92
N GLY A 71 9.76 -5.92 10.32
CA GLY A 71 10.82 -6.93 10.20
C GLY A 71 11.61 -6.88 8.90
N ILE A 72 11.37 -5.92 8.03
CA ILE A 72 12.13 -5.70 6.79
C ILE A 72 13.24 -4.69 7.07
N GLN A 73 14.47 -5.16 7.24
CA GLN A 73 15.62 -4.32 7.63
C GLN A 73 16.03 -3.33 6.53
N ASN A 74 15.85 -3.70 5.27
CA ASN A 74 16.15 -2.84 4.13
C ASN A 74 15.24 -3.21 2.95
N TRP A 75 14.23 -2.40 2.71
CA TRP A 75 13.29 -2.64 1.61
C TRP A 75 13.94 -2.51 0.21
N LYS A 76 15.10 -1.84 0.11
CA LYS A 76 15.84 -1.65 -1.16
C LYS A 76 16.58 -2.91 -1.63
N GLU A 77 16.63 -3.96 -0.82
CA GLU A 77 17.18 -5.27 -1.20
C GLU A 77 16.22 -6.11 -2.01
N TYR A 78 14.95 -5.72 -2.05
CA TYR A 78 13.93 -6.36 -2.87
C TYR A 78 13.97 -5.83 -4.30
N ASP A 79 13.83 -6.71 -5.29
CA ASP A 79 13.77 -6.34 -6.70
C ASP A 79 12.52 -5.50 -7.03
N CYS A 80 11.42 -5.77 -6.34
CA CYS A 80 10.17 -5.06 -6.50
C CYS A 80 9.47 -4.90 -5.15
N VAL A 81 9.01 -3.69 -4.85
CA VAL A 81 8.22 -3.39 -3.64
C VAL A 81 6.90 -2.78 -4.06
N VAL A 82 5.79 -3.43 -3.70
CA VAL A 82 4.44 -2.94 -3.95
C VAL A 82 3.87 -2.35 -2.67
N VAL A 83 3.53 -1.07 -2.69
CA VAL A 83 2.92 -0.38 -1.55
C VAL A 83 1.52 0.09 -1.92
N LYS A 84 0.51 -0.34 -1.17
CA LYS A 84 -0.87 0.11 -1.37
C LYS A 84 -1.04 1.53 -0.84
N GLN A 85 -1.05 2.51 -1.75
CA GLN A 85 -1.19 3.94 -1.42
C GLN A 85 -1.67 4.74 -2.63
N GLY A 86 -2.20 5.94 -2.39
CA GLY A 86 -2.71 6.80 -3.46
C GLY A 86 -1.64 7.64 -4.16
N TYR A 87 -0.45 7.80 -3.56
CA TYR A 87 0.71 8.49 -4.14
C TYR A 87 1.99 8.01 -3.44
N ILE A 88 3.12 8.06 -4.14
CA ILE A 88 4.39 7.62 -3.57
C ILE A 88 4.97 8.67 -2.62
N PHE A 89 5.40 8.24 -1.44
CA PHE A 89 6.09 9.11 -0.48
C PHE A 89 7.53 9.40 -0.91
N PRO A 90 8.06 10.60 -0.54
CA PRO A 90 9.38 11.04 -0.97
C PRO A 90 10.50 10.03 -0.70
N GLU A 91 10.55 9.45 0.49
CA GLU A 91 11.60 8.49 0.87
C GLU A 91 11.60 7.24 -0.03
N LEU A 92 10.42 6.71 -0.38
CA LEU A 92 10.31 5.58 -1.30
C LEU A 92 10.67 5.99 -2.71
N LYS A 93 10.23 7.18 -3.15
CA LYS A 93 10.55 7.73 -4.46
C LYS A 93 12.05 7.94 -4.67
N GLU A 94 12.71 8.54 -3.68
CA GLU A 94 14.15 8.82 -3.73
C GLU A 94 14.99 7.56 -3.58
N GLY A 95 14.50 6.57 -2.84
CA GLY A 95 15.18 5.31 -2.61
C GLY A 95 15.05 4.30 -3.73
N ALA A 96 14.06 4.43 -4.60
CA ALA A 96 13.81 3.53 -5.72
C ALA A 96 14.57 3.97 -6.97
N LYS A 97 15.14 3.01 -7.71
CA LYS A 97 15.74 3.28 -9.04
C LYS A 97 14.69 3.64 -10.08
N PHE A 98 13.50 3.10 -9.92
CA PHE A 98 12.35 3.30 -10.81
C PHE A 98 11.07 3.13 -10.01
N TYR A 99 10.02 3.86 -10.35
CA TYR A 99 8.71 3.67 -9.74
C TYR A 99 7.58 3.90 -10.76
N VAL A 100 6.47 3.24 -10.52
CA VAL A 100 5.22 3.44 -11.27
C VAL A 100 4.05 3.55 -10.30
N MET A 101 3.04 4.31 -10.71
CA MET A 101 1.74 4.32 -10.03
C MET A 101 0.80 3.43 -10.84
N SER A 102 0.48 2.26 -10.30
CA SER A 102 -0.47 1.34 -10.91
C SER A 102 -1.89 1.70 -10.50
N LEU A 103 -2.76 1.91 -11.47
CA LEU A 103 -4.18 2.13 -11.25
C LEU A 103 -4.90 0.78 -11.34
N THR A 104 -5.50 0.37 -10.24
CA THR A 104 -6.33 -0.84 -10.18
C THR A 104 -7.79 -0.45 -9.97
N ASP A 105 -8.70 -1.27 -10.42
CA ASP A 105 -10.11 -1.13 -10.09
C ASP A 105 -10.31 -1.33 -8.58
N GLY A 106 -11.20 -0.54 -7.98
CA GLY A 106 -11.44 -0.59 -6.55
C GLY A 106 -12.31 0.58 -6.06
N PRO A 107 -12.53 0.72 -4.74
CA PRO A 107 -13.43 1.72 -4.19
C PRO A 107 -12.93 3.16 -4.33
N THR A 108 -11.67 3.37 -4.70
CA THR A 108 -11.06 4.70 -4.91
C THR A 108 -10.45 4.81 -6.31
N PRO A 109 -11.25 4.69 -7.40
CA PRO A 109 -10.73 4.78 -8.75
C PRO A 109 -10.18 6.17 -9.03
N GLN A 110 -8.98 6.26 -9.60
CA GLN A 110 -8.35 7.54 -9.94
C GLN A 110 -8.61 7.98 -11.36
N ASN A 111 -9.11 7.10 -12.22
CA ASN A 111 -9.52 7.47 -13.57
C ASN A 111 -10.92 8.13 -13.53
N THR A 112 -10.94 9.43 -13.32
CA THR A 112 -12.18 10.21 -13.15
C THR A 112 -13.14 10.11 -14.35
N ALA A 113 -12.62 9.92 -15.56
CA ALA A 113 -13.46 9.75 -16.74
C ALA A 113 -14.30 8.45 -16.72
N LYS A 114 -13.88 7.45 -15.97
CA LYS A 114 -14.55 6.15 -15.84
C LYS A 114 -15.46 6.06 -14.61
N ILE A 115 -15.46 7.06 -13.73
CA ILE A 115 -16.32 7.04 -12.54
C ILE A 115 -17.76 7.29 -12.95
N PRO A 116 -18.73 6.41 -12.57
CA PRO A 116 -20.13 6.57 -12.92
C PRO A 116 -20.83 7.62 -12.04
N PHE A 117 -20.43 8.87 -12.18
CA PHE A 117 -21.04 9.98 -11.46
C PHE A 117 -22.53 10.12 -11.78
N LYS A 118 -23.36 10.27 -10.75
CA LYS A 118 -24.82 10.42 -10.88
C LYS A 118 -25.30 11.84 -10.59
N LEU A 119 -24.61 12.54 -9.69
CA LEU A 119 -25.06 13.85 -9.18
C LEU A 119 -23.96 14.90 -9.38
N VAL A 120 -23.56 15.09 -10.64
CA VAL A 120 -22.65 16.16 -11.03
C VAL A 120 -23.29 17.07 -12.06
N MET A 121 -22.95 18.34 -12.02
CA MET A 121 -23.38 19.31 -13.03
C MET A 121 -22.71 18.98 -14.37
N ARG A 122 -23.50 19.03 -15.44
CA ARG A 122 -23.04 18.71 -16.83
C ARG A 122 -23.18 19.92 -17.73
N PRO A 123 -22.30 20.12 -18.70
CA PRO A 123 -21.15 19.30 -19.05
C PRO A 123 -19.95 19.54 -18.11
N MET A 124 -19.13 18.52 -17.84
CA MET A 124 -17.97 18.57 -16.98
C MET A 124 -16.79 17.76 -17.54
N TYR A 125 -15.64 18.43 -17.73
CA TYR A 125 -14.40 17.75 -18.10
C TYR A 125 -13.84 16.95 -16.88
N PRO A 126 -13.25 15.76 -17.06
CA PRO A 126 -13.03 15.01 -18.31
C PRO A 126 -14.13 13.99 -18.63
N ILE A 127 -15.31 14.10 -18.02
CA ILE A 127 -16.41 13.14 -18.18
C ILE A 127 -17.12 13.40 -19.51
N ASP A 128 -17.31 14.66 -19.87
CA ASP A 128 -17.91 15.11 -21.11
C ASP A 128 -16.83 15.66 -22.06
N ASN A 129 -17.07 15.49 -23.33
CA ASN A 129 -16.23 16.07 -24.37
C ASN A 129 -16.67 17.51 -24.63
N ILE A 130 -15.98 18.47 -24.02
CA ILE A 130 -16.24 19.92 -24.10
C ILE A 130 -15.01 20.66 -24.58
#